data_fb9a6c8a890b46c7871ec72acab118c5
#
_entry.id   fb9a6c8a890b46c7871ec72acab118c5
#
_cell.length_a   1.000
_cell.length_b   1.000
_cell.length_c   1.000
_cell.angle_alpha   90.00
_cell.angle_beta   90.00
_cell.angle_gamma   90.00
#
_symmetry.space_group_name_H-M   'P 1'
#
loop_
_entity.id
_entity.type
_entity.pdbx_description
1 polymer ?
#
loop_
_entity_poly.entity_id
_entity_poly.type
_entity_poly.pdbx_seq_one_letter_code
_entity_poly.pdbx_strand_id
1 'polypeptide(L)'
;MICLLSGGMDSLIGAIDVVGEGLNPLLVSQMAKGDTEDQNLFAVSIAPGSRHLQLNHHARPPYASERSQRARSIAFLGFGVLAASCLQRHADGAVVELRVPENGFISQNVPLTPLRTGSLSTRTTHPFFLRLVQETLDDAGLRTRINNPYEHQTKGEMLRGCTDPAMLARLVDRSTSCGRYSRTAYQHCGRCVPCQVRRGAYLAWGRPDTTRGGYKYGALGQNDVRHARFDDVRSVAIAIETVRRRGLDALVGGYMNRQLLGDPAPYRQVVQNGIAELAALHTNLRIP
;
A
#
# COMPACT_ATOMS: atom_id res chain seq x y z
N MET A 1 -8.00 -4.48 19.17
CA MET A 1 -7.94 -3.83 17.85
C MET A 1 -7.67 -4.84 16.75
N ILE A 2 -7.95 -4.49 15.52
CA ILE A 2 -7.63 -5.28 14.31
C ILE A 2 -6.54 -4.56 13.53
N CYS A 3 -5.58 -5.31 12.96
CA CYS A 3 -4.63 -4.77 11.99
C CYS A 3 -4.62 -5.65 10.73
N LEU A 4 -4.81 -5.04 9.58
CA LEU A 4 -4.78 -5.75 8.30
C LEU A 4 -3.33 -6.08 7.92
N LEU A 5 -3.08 -7.36 7.58
CA LEU A 5 -1.77 -7.88 7.20
C LEU A 5 -1.85 -8.51 5.79
N SER A 6 -1.66 -7.71 4.76
CA SER A 6 -1.80 -8.15 3.36
C SER A 6 -0.62 -9.00 2.84
N GLY A 7 0.52 -9.00 3.53
CA GLY A 7 1.81 -9.51 3.03
C GLY A 7 2.64 -8.43 2.31
N GLY A 8 2.09 -7.24 2.15
CA GLY A 8 2.80 -6.08 1.61
C GLY A 8 3.71 -5.39 2.63
N MET A 9 4.63 -4.56 2.15
CA MET A 9 5.58 -3.83 3.00
C MET A 9 4.88 -2.92 4.01
N ASP A 10 3.85 -2.19 3.60
CA ASP A 10 3.15 -1.24 4.45
C ASP A 10 2.41 -1.95 5.59
N SER A 11 1.75 -3.06 5.29
CA SER A 11 1.06 -3.86 6.30
C SER A 11 2.03 -4.57 7.25
N LEU A 12 3.23 -4.94 6.76
CA LEU A 12 4.29 -5.47 7.61
C LEU A 12 4.75 -4.41 8.63
N ILE A 13 5.05 -3.19 8.16
CA ILE A 13 5.44 -2.07 9.02
C ILE A 13 4.33 -1.78 10.03
N GLY A 14 3.08 -1.68 9.56
CA GLY A 14 1.94 -1.40 10.43
C GLY A 14 1.74 -2.45 11.53
N ALA A 15 1.97 -3.73 11.23
CA ALA A 15 1.90 -4.79 12.23
C ALA A 15 3.04 -4.70 13.26
N ILE A 16 4.26 -4.37 12.82
CA ILE A 16 5.42 -4.14 13.71
C ILE A 16 5.13 -2.95 14.64
N ASP A 17 4.68 -1.84 14.07
CA ASP A 17 4.45 -0.60 14.84
C ASP A 17 3.35 -0.77 15.89
N VAL A 18 2.26 -1.47 15.56
CA VAL A 18 1.20 -1.77 16.53
C VAL A 18 1.73 -2.51 17.75
N VAL A 19 2.59 -3.50 17.53
CA VAL A 19 3.21 -4.26 18.63
C VAL A 19 4.24 -3.40 19.36
N GLY A 20 5.01 -2.58 18.64
CA GLY A 20 5.94 -1.62 19.21
C GLY A 20 5.26 -0.56 20.10
N GLU A 21 4.01 -0.20 19.81
CA GLU A 21 3.15 0.65 20.65
C GLU A 21 2.64 -0.07 21.91
N GLY A 22 3.02 -1.33 22.14
CA GLY A 22 2.57 -2.14 23.28
C GLY A 22 1.15 -2.68 23.12
N LEU A 23 0.58 -2.65 21.93
CA LEU A 23 -0.76 -3.17 21.65
C LEU A 23 -0.71 -4.63 21.21
N ASN A 24 -1.81 -5.36 21.49
CA ASN A 24 -1.96 -6.75 21.07
C ASN A 24 -3.04 -6.86 19.98
N PRO A 25 -2.67 -6.81 18.70
CA PRO A 25 -3.62 -6.84 17.60
C PRO A 25 -4.11 -8.25 17.28
N LEU A 26 -5.35 -8.39 16.82
CA LEU A 26 -5.74 -9.50 15.97
C LEU A 26 -5.32 -9.15 14.54
N LEU A 27 -4.37 -9.90 13.99
CA LEU A 27 -3.91 -9.73 12.62
C LEU A 27 -4.88 -10.41 11.66
N VAL A 28 -5.30 -9.72 10.61
CA VAL A 28 -6.24 -10.24 9.62
C VAL A 28 -5.62 -10.17 8.24
N SER A 29 -5.62 -11.29 7.53
CA SER A 29 -5.10 -11.42 6.17
C SER A 29 -6.17 -11.95 5.22
N GLN A 30 -6.18 -11.43 4.00
CA GLN A 30 -6.85 -12.08 2.88
C GLN A 30 -5.85 -12.99 2.18
N MET A 31 -6.14 -14.28 2.12
CA MET A 31 -5.26 -15.24 1.45
C MET A 31 -5.07 -14.87 -0.02
N ALA A 32 -3.83 -14.81 -0.44
CA ALA A 32 -3.45 -14.57 -1.83
C ALA A 32 -2.28 -15.48 -2.21
N LYS A 33 -2.36 -16.08 -3.38
CA LYS A 33 -1.27 -16.91 -3.88
C LYS A 33 0.03 -16.10 -3.98
N GLY A 34 1.08 -16.59 -3.35
CA GLY A 34 2.39 -15.93 -3.26
C GLY A 34 2.60 -15.08 -2.01
N ASP A 35 1.55 -14.79 -1.23
CA ASP A 35 1.65 -13.98 -0.01
C ASP A 35 1.28 -14.76 1.26
N THR A 36 0.50 -15.85 1.14
CA THR A 36 -0.11 -16.56 2.28
C THR A 36 0.93 -17.09 3.29
N GLU A 37 2.04 -17.65 2.81
CA GLU A 37 3.11 -18.16 3.67
C GLU A 37 3.84 -17.01 4.38
N ASP A 38 4.11 -15.92 3.66
CA ASP A 38 4.78 -14.74 4.23
C ASP A 38 3.88 -14.00 5.21
N GLN A 39 2.56 -13.93 4.99
CA GLN A 39 1.59 -13.41 5.97
C GLN A 39 1.69 -14.17 7.30
N ASN A 40 1.73 -15.50 7.24
CA ASN A 40 1.84 -16.32 8.45
C ASN A 40 3.20 -16.15 9.13
N LEU A 41 4.28 -16.14 8.35
CA LEU A 41 5.63 -15.88 8.89
C LEU A 41 5.70 -14.53 9.61
N PHE A 42 5.14 -13.47 9.01
CA PHE A 42 5.12 -12.14 9.61
C PHE A 42 4.34 -12.16 10.93
N ALA A 43 3.14 -12.73 10.93
CA ALA A 43 2.32 -12.79 12.14
C ALA A 43 3.02 -13.49 13.29
N VAL A 44 3.61 -14.67 13.04
CA VAL A 44 4.33 -15.46 14.07
C VAL A 44 5.60 -14.75 14.53
N SER A 45 6.31 -14.06 13.62
CA SER A 45 7.56 -13.38 13.96
C SER A 45 7.34 -12.09 14.76
N ILE A 46 6.30 -11.31 14.40
CA ILE A 46 6.03 -10.00 15.02
C ILE A 46 5.37 -10.17 16.39
N ALA A 47 4.43 -11.08 16.49
CA ALA A 47 3.61 -11.25 17.67
C ALA A 47 3.42 -12.74 17.98
N PRO A 48 4.45 -13.42 18.53
CA PRO A 48 4.34 -14.82 18.94
C PRO A 48 3.17 -15.02 19.90
N GLY A 49 2.26 -15.93 19.57
CA GLY A 49 1.04 -16.16 20.34
C GLY A 49 -0.13 -15.21 20.02
N SER A 50 0.05 -14.22 19.19
CA SER A 50 -1.04 -13.40 18.66
C SER A 50 -1.96 -14.22 17.75
N ARG A 51 -3.23 -13.85 17.75
CA ARG A 51 -4.20 -14.44 16.84
C ARG A 51 -4.01 -13.88 15.44
N HIS A 52 -3.88 -14.78 14.47
CA HIS A 52 -3.84 -14.44 13.06
C HIS A 52 -4.97 -15.16 12.32
N LEU A 53 -5.82 -14.40 11.63
CA LEU A 53 -6.88 -14.94 10.80
C LEU A 53 -6.50 -14.76 9.32
N GLN A 54 -6.36 -15.88 8.63
CA GLN A 54 -6.23 -15.89 7.16
C GLN A 54 -7.56 -16.31 6.55
N LEU A 55 -8.22 -15.38 5.87
CA LEU A 55 -9.56 -15.57 5.32
C LEU A 55 -9.54 -15.58 3.79
N ASN A 56 -10.47 -16.35 3.21
CA ASN A 56 -10.68 -16.39 1.77
C ASN A 56 -12.18 -16.41 1.46
N HIS A 57 -12.60 -15.73 0.41
CA HIS A 57 -14.02 -15.61 0.08
C HIS A 57 -14.54 -16.72 -0.85
N HIS A 58 -13.69 -17.47 -1.53
CA HIS A 58 -14.06 -18.54 -2.48
C HIS A 58 -15.23 -18.20 -3.44
N ALA A 59 -15.43 -16.91 -3.73
CA ALA A 59 -16.52 -16.46 -4.57
C ALA A 59 -16.37 -17.01 -5.99
N ARG A 60 -17.44 -17.65 -6.49
CA ARG A 60 -17.52 -18.11 -7.89
C ARG A 60 -18.60 -17.28 -8.57
N PRO A 61 -18.25 -16.38 -9.50
CA PRO A 61 -19.26 -15.64 -10.24
C PRO A 61 -20.08 -16.61 -11.11
N PRO A 62 -21.40 -16.40 -11.23
CA PRO A 62 -22.27 -17.26 -12.04
C PRO A 62 -22.05 -17.11 -13.55
N TYR A 63 -21.37 -16.04 -13.96
CA TYR A 63 -21.07 -15.72 -15.36
C TYR A 63 -19.55 -15.63 -15.59
N ALA A 64 -19.14 -15.20 -16.78
CA ALA A 64 -17.74 -15.06 -17.14
C ALA A 64 -16.93 -14.32 -16.06
N SER A 65 -15.75 -14.85 -15.74
CA SER A 65 -14.92 -14.32 -14.66
C SER A 65 -14.55 -12.84 -14.88
N GLU A 66 -14.90 -11.99 -13.93
CA GLU A 66 -14.42 -10.60 -13.87
C GLU A 66 -12.89 -10.59 -13.69
N ARG A 67 -12.20 -9.94 -14.61
CA ARG A 67 -10.74 -9.82 -14.56
C ARG A 67 -10.24 -8.73 -13.61
N SER A 68 -11.13 -7.83 -13.22
CA SER A 68 -10.81 -6.74 -12.29
C SER A 68 -10.66 -7.27 -10.86
N GLN A 69 -9.61 -6.84 -10.18
CA GLN A 69 -9.38 -7.15 -8.76
C GLN A 69 -9.79 -5.99 -7.84
N ARG A 70 -10.56 -5.02 -8.35
CA ARG A 70 -10.95 -3.82 -7.58
C ARG A 70 -11.74 -4.13 -6.31
N ALA A 71 -12.67 -5.08 -6.41
CA ALA A 71 -13.50 -5.51 -5.28
C ALA A 71 -12.71 -6.24 -4.17
N ARG A 72 -11.49 -6.71 -4.45
CA ARG A 72 -10.66 -7.43 -3.47
C ARG A 72 -10.40 -6.62 -2.21
N SER A 73 -10.17 -5.32 -2.33
CA SER A 73 -9.91 -4.46 -1.18
C SER A 73 -11.16 -4.27 -0.31
N ILE A 74 -12.35 -4.20 -0.92
CA ILE A 74 -13.61 -4.15 -0.16
C ILE A 74 -13.79 -5.45 0.63
N ALA A 75 -13.55 -6.60 0.01
CA ALA A 75 -13.61 -7.89 0.71
C ALA A 75 -12.60 -7.94 1.87
N PHE A 76 -11.39 -7.41 1.67
CA PHE A 76 -10.37 -7.38 2.73
C PHE A 76 -10.77 -6.46 3.89
N LEU A 77 -11.30 -5.27 3.60
CA LEU A 77 -11.88 -4.40 4.63
C LEU A 77 -13.05 -5.10 5.35
N GLY A 78 -13.93 -5.77 4.60
CA GLY A 78 -15.04 -6.55 5.15
C GLY A 78 -14.57 -7.65 6.11
N PHE A 79 -13.48 -8.34 5.81
CA PHE A 79 -12.87 -9.30 6.75
C PHE A 79 -12.38 -8.63 8.03
N GLY A 80 -11.77 -7.44 7.92
CA GLY A 80 -11.37 -6.66 9.09
C GLY A 80 -12.56 -6.26 9.96
N VAL A 81 -13.64 -5.79 9.34
CA VAL A 81 -14.89 -5.40 10.04
C VAL A 81 -15.54 -6.63 10.68
N LEU A 82 -15.63 -7.74 9.95
CA LEU A 82 -16.15 -9.00 10.49
C LEU A 82 -15.33 -9.44 11.73
N ALA A 83 -14.01 -9.43 11.63
CA ALA A 83 -13.16 -9.77 12.76
C ALA A 83 -13.35 -8.81 13.94
N ALA A 84 -13.53 -7.50 13.68
CA ALA A 84 -13.81 -6.50 14.71
C ALA A 84 -15.13 -6.78 15.43
N SER A 85 -16.19 -7.10 14.68
CA SER A 85 -17.53 -7.38 15.24
C SER A 85 -17.58 -8.66 16.08
N CYS A 86 -16.65 -9.59 15.88
CA CYS A 86 -16.51 -10.82 16.66
C CYS A 86 -15.73 -10.65 17.96
N LEU A 87 -15.13 -9.49 18.21
CA LEU A 87 -14.41 -9.26 19.47
C LEU A 87 -15.38 -8.96 20.62
N GLN A 88 -15.11 -9.50 21.81
CA GLN A 88 -15.92 -9.26 23.01
C GLN A 88 -16.09 -7.76 23.28
N ARG A 89 -15.03 -6.96 23.11
CA ARG A 89 -15.10 -5.50 23.25
C ARG A 89 -16.16 -4.84 22.38
N HIS A 90 -16.38 -5.33 21.16
CA HIS A 90 -17.44 -4.84 20.28
C HIS A 90 -18.83 -5.21 20.83
N ALA A 91 -18.99 -6.44 21.33
CA ALA A 91 -20.23 -6.87 21.99
C ALA A 91 -20.51 -6.04 23.24
N ASP A 92 -19.48 -5.68 24.01
CA ASP A 92 -19.56 -4.81 25.19
C ASP A 92 -19.82 -3.32 24.87
N GLY A 93 -20.03 -2.98 23.60
CA GLY A 93 -20.37 -1.61 23.17
C GLY A 93 -19.15 -0.72 22.86
N ALA A 94 -17.91 -1.21 22.99
CA ALA A 94 -16.73 -0.43 22.69
C ALA A 94 -16.47 -0.32 21.18
N VAL A 95 -15.91 0.82 20.75
CA VAL A 95 -15.40 0.99 19.39
C VAL A 95 -14.11 0.18 19.21
N VAL A 96 -14.06 -0.61 18.14
CA VAL A 96 -12.88 -1.40 17.77
C VAL A 96 -12.14 -0.71 16.63
N GLU A 97 -10.87 -0.38 16.84
CA GLU A 97 -10.02 0.17 15.79
C GLU A 97 -9.66 -0.93 14.77
N LEU A 98 -9.81 -0.58 13.48
CA LEU A 98 -9.36 -1.35 12.32
C LEU A 98 -8.24 -0.56 11.62
N ARG A 99 -7.00 -0.97 11.85
CA ARG A 99 -5.84 -0.38 11.15
C ARG A 99 -5.70 -0.93 9.75
N VAL A 100 -5.60 -0.01 8.80
CA VAL A 100 -5.42 -0.27 7.35
C VAL A 100 -4.12 0.38 6.92
N PRO A 101 -2.94 -0.22 7.20
CA PRO A 101 -1.65 0.40 6.92
C PRO A 101 -1.41 0.51 5.41
N GLU A 102 -1.34 1.73 4.91
CA GLU A 102 -1.01 2.03 3.52
C GLU A 102 -0.33 3.40 3.42
N ASN A 103 0.79 3.48 2.72
CA ASN A 103 1.49 4.75 2.55
C ASN A 103 0.65 5.77 1.76
N GLY A 104 0.73 7.03 2.17
CA GLY A 104 -0.07 8.10 1.61
C GLY A 104 0.18 8.35 0.13
N PHE A 105 1.41 8.18 -0.36
CA PHE A 105 1.73 8.40 -1.78
C PHE A 105 0.99 7.43 -2.70
N ILE A 106 0.96 6.13 -2.36
CA ILE A 106 0.20 5.13 -3.14
C ILE A 106 -1.30 5.30 -2.94
N SER A 107 -1.75 5.58 -1.72
CA SER A 107 -3.19 5.72 -1.41
C SER A 107 -3.81 6.91 -2.17
N GLN A 108 -3.09 8.02 -2.35
CA GLN A 108 -3.55 9.15 -3.16
C GLN A 108 -3.75 8.78 -4.63
N ASN A 109 -3.06 7.76 -5.13
CA ASN A 109 -3.15 7.30 -6.52
C ASN A 109 -3.10 8.43 -7.54
N VAL A 110 -2.13 9.32 -7.37
CA VAL A 110 -1.95 10.48 -8.26
C VAL A 110 -1.75 9.99 -9.69
N PRO A 111 -2.44 10.57 -10.68
CA PRO A 111 -2.25 10.21 -12.08
C PRO A 111 -0.89 10.71 -12.56
N LEU A 112 0.04 9.80 -12.69
CA LEU A 112 1.39 10.12 -13.16
C LEU A 112 1.43 10.52 -14.66
N THR A 113 0.33 10.30 -15.39
CA THR A 113 0.14 10.77 -16.76
C THR A 113 -1.31 11.22 -16.98
N PRO A 114 -1.57 12.11 -17.96
CA PRO A 114 -2.92 12.51 -18.33
C PRO A 114 -3.84 11.34 -18.70
N LEU A 115 -3.29 10.24 -19.24
CA LEU A 115 -4.04 9.03 -19.59
C LEU A 115 -4.62 8.29 -18.38
N ARG A 116 -4.10 8.55 -17.17
CA ARG A 116 -4.61 7.99 -15.91
C ARG A 116 -5.56 8.92 -15.17
N THR A 117 -5.80 10.11 -15.72
CA THR A 117 -6.77 11.07 -15.18
C THR A 117 -8.16 10.42 -15.18
N GLY A 118 -8.83 10.44 -14.03
CA GLY A 118 -10.15 9.81 -13.84
C GLY A 118 -10.13 8.29 -13.68
N SER A 119 -8.96 7.62 -13.73
CA SER A 119 -8.88 6.19 -13.44
C SER A 119 -9.21 5.91 -11.97
N LEU A 120 -10.28 5.16 -11.72
CA LEU A 120 -10.65 4.68 -10.39
C LEU A 120 -9.94 3.38 -9.99
N SER A 121 -9.11 2.81 -10.88
CA SER A 121 -8.32 1.64 -10.54
C SER A 121 -7.28 2.01 -9.49
N THR A 122 -7.18 1.25 -8.42
CA THR A 122 -6.23 1.44 -7.32
C THR A 122 -6.56 2.53 -6.27
N ARG A 123 -7.75 3.11 -6.28
CA ARG A 123 -8.21 4.02 -5.20
C ARG A 123 -8.81 3.29 -4.00
N THR A 124 -8.38 2.09 -3.75
CA THR A 124 -8.97 1.17 -2.75
C THR A 124 -8.58 1.48 -1.31
N THR A 125 -7.61 2.37 -1.12
CA THR A 125 -7.14 2.89 0.17
C THR A 125 -7.09 4.42 0.18
N HIS A 126 -7.70 5.06 -0.85
CA HIS A 126 -7.78 6.52 -0.91
C HIS A 126 -8.55 7.05 0.31
N PRO A 127 -8.09 8.13 0.98
CA PRO A 127 -8.73 8.65 2.20
C PRO A 127 -10.23 8.92 2.04
N PHE A 128 -10.63 9.47 0.90
CA PHE A 128 -12.05 9.67 0.59
C PHE A 128 -12.84 8.34 0.55
N PHE A 129 -12.28 7.30 -0.04
CA PHE A 129 -12.92 5.98 -0.09
C PHE A 129 -13.05 5.38 1.32
N LEU A 130 -11.99 5.44 2.13
CA LEU A 130 -12.03 4.94 3.51
C LEU A 130 -13.03 5.71 4.35
N ARG A 131 -13.19 7.03 4.14
CA ARG A 131 -14.21 7.84 4.80
C ARG A 131 -15.63 7.39 4.42
N LEU A 132 -15.90 7.16 3.13
CA LEU A 132 -17.23 6.66 2.70
C LEU A 132 -17.54 5.27 3.29
N VAL A 133 -16.53 4.40 3.39
CA VAL A 133 -16.70 3.11 4.08
C VAL A 133 -16.98 3.34 5.55
N GLN A 134 -16.29 4.28 6.22
CA GLN A 134 -16.55 4.61 7.61
C GLN A 134 -17.98 5.13 7.83
N GLU A 135 -18.43 6.06 6.99
CA GLU A 135 -19.81 6.57 7.02
C GLU A 135 -20.84 5.42 6.89
N THR A 136 -20.58 4.47 5.98
CA THR A 136 -21.43 3.27 5.81
C THR A 136 -21.43 2.38 7.06
N LEU A 137 -20.27 2.23 7.73
CA LEU A 137 -20.21 1.46 8.99
C LEU A 137 -20.96 2.16 10.12
N ASP A 138 -20.83 3.48 10.20
CA ASP A 138 -21.53 4.30 11.20
C ASP A 138 -23.06 4.23 10.99
N ASP A 139 -23.54 4.35 9.76
CA ASP A 139 -24.97 4.21 9.38
C ASP A 139 -25.52 2.80 9.69
N ALA A 140 -24.68 1.78 9.51
CA ALA A 140 -25.04 0.40 9.86
C ALA A 140 -24.96 0.10 11.37
N GLY A 141 -24.57 1.06 12.20
CA GLY A 141 -24.40 0.89 13.65
C GLY A 141 -23.23 0.00 14.05
N LEU A 142 -22.26 -0.23 13.13
CA LEU A 142 -21.07 -1.03 13.40
C LEU A 142 -20.00 -0.17 14.12
N ARG A 143 -19.65 -0.57 15.32
CA ARG A 143 -18.68 0.14 16.17
C ARG A 143 -17.23 -0.20 15.78
N THR A 144 -16.91 0.02 14.51
CA THR A 144 -15.56 -0.19 13.95
C THR A 144 -15.04 1.13 13.42
N ARG A 145 -13.84 1.53 13.87
CA ARG A 145 -13.18 2.77 13.41
C ARG A 145 -12.01 2.43 12.50
N ILE A 146 -12.13 2.78 11.22
CA ILE A 146 -11.04 2.65 10.24
C ILE A 146 -9.98 3.71 10.52
N ASN A 147 -8.72 3.28 10.57
CA ASN A 147 -7.57 4.16 10.77
C ASN A 147 -6.42 3.76 9.84
N ASN A 148 -5.90 4.71 9.06
CA ASN A 148 -4.64 4.59 8.36
C ASN A 148 -3.61 5.55 8.99
N PRO A 149 -2.70 5.09 9.85
CA PRO A 149 -1.75 5.96 10.52
C PRO A 149 -0.67 6.55 9.57
N TYR A 150 -0.60 6.05 8.34
CA TYR A 150 0.42 6.42 7.35
C TYR A 150 -0.12 7.23 6.17
N GLU A 151 -1.33 7.76 6.28
CA GLU A 151 -1.97 8.48 5.15
C GLU A 151 -1.20 9.74 4.70
N HIS A 152 -0.31 10.25 5.55
CA HIS A 152 0.55 11.40 5.28
C HIS A 152 2.04 11.05 5.18
N GLN A 153 2.38 9.77 5.09
CA GLN A 153 3.76 9.29 5.00
C GLN A 153 4.02 8.61 3.65
N THR A 154 5.23 8.78 3.12
CA THR A 154 5.71 7.97 2.02
C THR A 154 6.14 6.59 2.52
N LYS A 155 6.35 5.66 1.59
CA LYS A 155 6.88 4.34 1.96
C LYS A 155 8.30 4.43 2.56
N GLY A 156 9.12 5.38 2.10
CA GLY A 156 10.45 5.62 2.66
C GLY A 156 10.39 6.19 4.07
N GLU A 157 9.44 7.08 4.35
CA GLU A 157 9.19 7.60 5.69
C GLU A 157 8.71 6.51 6.64
N MET A 158 7.81 5.63 6.20
CA MET A 158 7.39 4.46 6.99
C MET A 158 8.56 3.53 7.34
N LEU A 159 9.46 3.24 6.38
CA LEU A 159 10.65 2.41 6.63
C LEU A 159 11.58 3.04 7.68
N ARG A 160 11.79 4.36 7.61
CA ARG A 160 12.64 5.08 8.56
C ARG A 160 12.00 5.19 9.94
N GLY A 161 10.68 5.35 10.00
CA GLY A 161 9.91 5.55 11.23
C GLY A 161 9.48 4.27 11.94
N CYS A 162 9.76 3.09 11.39
CA CYS A 162 9.32 1.82 11.97
C CYS A 162 9.88 1.64 13.38
N THR A 163 9.03 1.27 14.32
CA THR A 163 9.33 1.17 15.76
C THR A 163 10.33 0.07 16.10
N ASP A 164 10.40 -1.01 15.28
CA ASP A 164 11.42 -2.06 15.40
C ASP A 164 12.18 -2.25 14.06
N PRO A 165 13.25 -1.45 13.83
CA PRO A 165 14.05 -1.54 12.62
C PRO A 165 14.79 -2.88 12.46
N ALA A 166 15.04 -3.61 13.55
CA ALA A 166 15.72 -4.90 13.52
C ALA A 166 14.75 -6.00 13.03
N MET A 167 13.52 -6.02 13.54
CA MET A 167 12.46 -6.90 13.05
C MET A 167 12.16 -6.62 11.58
N LEU A 168 12.00 -5.34 11.24
CA LEU A 168 11.76 -4.92 9.85
C LEU A 168 12.85 -5.42 8.91
N ALA A 169 14.12 -5.23 9.26
CA ALA A 169 15.25 -5.67 8.43
C ALA A 169 15.27 -7.18 8.17
N ARG A 170 14.77 -7.99 9.12
CA ARG A 170 14.69 -9.46 8.96
C ARG A 170 13.56 -9.92 8.04
N LEU A 171 12.50 -9.14 7.89
CA LEU A 171 11.25 -9.58 7.25
C LEU A 171 10.95 -8.85 5.94
N VAL A 172 11.46 -7.64 5.76
CA VAL A 172 11.05 -6.74 4.67
C VAL A 172 11.39 -7.26 3.28
N ASP A 173 12.43 -8.09 3.14
CA ASP A 173 12.83 -8.72 1.87
C ASP A 173 11.72 -9.61 1.30
N ARG A 174 10.92 -10.23 2.16
CA ARG A 174 9.83 -11.15 1.83
C ARG A 174 8.51 -10.45 1.52
N SER A 175 8.39 -9.15 1.86
CA SER A 175 7.17 -8.39 1.62
C SER A 175 6.90 -8.14 0.13
N THR A 176 5.63 -8.19 -0.27
CA THR A 176 5.21 -7.98 -1.67
C THR A 176 4.78 -6.54 -1.91
N SER A 177 5.29 -5.93 -3.00
CA SER A 177 4.88 -4.58 -3.43
C SER A 177 4.52 -4.52 -4.92
N CYS A 178 4.69 -5.61 -5.67
CA CYS A 178 4.55 -5.60 -7.12
C CYS A 178 3.09 -5.69 -7.57
N GLY A 179 2.59 -4.68 -8.27
CA GLY A 179 1.26 -4.70 -8.89
C GLY A 179 1.07 -5.73 -10.02
N ARG A 180 2.12 -6.45 -10.39
CA ARG A 180 2.14 -7.47 -11.48
C ARG A 180 2.69 -8.81 -10.98
N TYR A 181 2.72 -9.06 -9.68
CA TYR A 181 3.41 -10.17 -9.04
C TYR A 181 3.05 -11.52 -9.65
N SER A 182 1.77 -11.83 -9.79
CA SER A 182 1.30 -13.06 -10.42
C SER A 182 1.69 -13.19 -11.91
N ARG A 183 1.80 -12.08 -12.64
CA ARG A 183 2.19 -12.05 -14.06
C ARG A 183 3.70 -12.23 -14.27
N THR A 184 4.48 -12.11 -13.21
CA THR A 184 5.94 -12.23 -13.22
C THR A 184 6.42 -13.45 -12.45
N ALA A 185 5.60 -14.52 -12.40
CA ALA A 185 5.89 -15.77 -11.71
C ALA A 185 6.24 -15.58 -10.23
N TYR A 186 5.51 -14.69 -9.55
CA TYR A 186 5.71 -14.35 -8.13
C TYR A 186 7.11 -13.78 -7.82
N GLN A 187 7.67 -13.03 -8.76
CA GLN A 187 8.85 -12.20 -8.58
C GLN A 187 8.48 -10.74 -8.79
N HIS A 188 9.13 -9.82 -8.10
CA HIS A 188 8.94 -8.39 -8.33
C HIS A 188 9.36 -8.00 -9.75
N CYS A 189 8.50 -7.29 -10.49
CA CYS A 189 8.84 -6.92 -11.86
C CYS A 189 9.94 -5.83 -11.93
N GLY A 190 10.10 -5.01 -10.92
CA GLY A 190 11.08 -3.93 -10.82
C GLY A 190 10.68 -2.62 -11.49
N ARG A 191 9.62 -2.60 -12.32
CA ARG A 191 9.29 -1.49 -13.23
C ARG A 191 7.93 -0.85 -13.00
N CYS A 192 6.95 -1.58 -12.47
CA CYS A 192 5.65 -0.97 -12.15
C CYS A 192 5.80 0.11 -11.07
N VAL A 193 4.86 1.06 -11.01
CA VAL A 193 4.91 2.16 -10.04
C VAL A 193 5.13 1.64 -8.61
N PRO A 194 4.42 0.61 -8.10
CA PRO A 194 4.69 0.09 -6.75
C PRO A 194 6.11 -0.47 -6.57
N CYS A 195 6.72 -1.09 -7.61
CA CYS A 195 8.12 -1.53 -7.53
C CYS A 195 9.09 -0.35 -7.51
N GLN A 196 8.83 0.71 -8.29
CA GLN A 196 9.67 1.90 -8.26
C GLN A 196 9.57 2.61 -6.90
N VAL A 197 8.36 2.71 -6.34
CA VAL A 197 8.15 3.24 -4.98
C VAL A 197 8.88 2.38 -3.94
N ARG A 198 8.84 1.05 -4.03
CA ARG A 198 9.63 0.17 -3.16
C ARG A 198 11.14 0.45 -3.26
N ARG A 199 11.68 0.53 -4.47
CA ARG A 199 13.12 0.81 -4.69
C ARG A 199 13.52 2.19 -4.18
N GLY A 200 12.68 3.21 -4.46
CA GLY A 200 12.87 4.56 -3.93
C GLY A 200 12.83 4.62 -2.41
N ALA A 201 11.93 3.84 -1.80
CA ALA A 201 11.81 3.74 -0.36
C ALA A 201 13.04 3.11 0.30
N TYR A 202 13.63 2.05 -0.28
CA TYR A 202 14.90 1.49 0.21
C TYR A 202 16.04 2.52 0.10
N LEU A 203 16.11 3.25 -1.01
CA LEU A 203 17.09 4.32 -1.18
C LEU A 203 16.92 5.42 -0.12
N ALA A 204 15.68 5.85 0.13
CA ALA A 204 15.35 6.82 1.15
C ALA A 204 15.61 6.31 2.58
N TRP A 205 15.46 5.00 2.80
CA TRP A 205 15.80 4.35 4.08
C TRP A 205 17.31 4.28 4.33
N GLY A 206 18.13 4.44 3.27
CA GLY A 206 19.59 4.36 3.35
C GLY A 206 20.09 2.94 3.55
N ARG A 207 19.31 1.92 3.18
CA ARG A 207 19.70 0.51 3.27
C ARG A 207 19.69 -0.17 1.89
N PRO A 208 20.50 -1.20 1.69
CA PRO A 208 20.47 -2.00 0.47
C PRO A 208 19.07 -2.58 0.24
N ASP A 209 18.65 -2.63 -1.01
CA ASP A 209 17.41 -3.28 -1.40
C ASP A 209 17.61 -4.81 -1.40
N THR A 210 17.10 -5.46 -0.38
CA THR A 210 17.21 -6.90 -0.14
C THR A 210 16.03 -7.69 -0.69
N THR A 211 15.22 -7.10 -1.58
CA THR A 211 14.03 -7.76 -2.16
C THR A 211 14.32 -9.19 -2.59
N ARG A 212 13.65 -10.16 -1.97
CA ARG A 212 13.84 -11.60 -2.22
C ARG A 212 13.68 -11.95 -3.69
N GLY A 213 14.67 -12.64 -4.25
CA GLY A 213 14.71 -12.97 -5.67
C GLY A 213 15.01 -11.81 -6.60
N GLY A 214 15.25 -10.61 -6.05
CA GLY A 214 15.53 -9.41 -6.83
C GLY A 214 14.39 -8.99 -7.76
N TYR A 215 14.73 -8.27 -8.81
CA TYR A 215 13.77 -7.77 -9.80
C TYR A 215 13.96 -8.45 -11.15
N LYS A 216 12.85 -8.89 -11.75
CA LYS A 216 12.84 -9.47 -13.11
C LYS A 216 13.45 -8.51 -14.14
N TYR A 217 13.21 -7.21 -13.96
CA TYR A 217 13.78 -6.13 -14.77
C TYR A 217 14.57 -5.19 -13.85
N GLY A 218 15.82 -5.53 -13.61
CA GLY A 218 16.70 -4.76 -12.71
C GLY A 218 17.07 -3.40 -13.26
N ALA A 219 17.37 -3.31 -14.57
CA ALA A 219 17.75 -2.09 -15.25
C ALA A 219 16.51 -1.35 -15.79
N LEU A 220 16.25 -0.14 -15.27
CA LEU A 220 15.10 0.67 -15.69
C LEU A 220 15.42 1.57 -16.91
N GLY A 221 16.69 1.88 -17.15
CA GLY A 221 17.13 2.79 -18.22
C GLY A 221 17.36 2.15 -19.58
N GLN A 222 17.18 0.85 -19.74
CA GLN A 222 17.43 0.18 -21.02
C GLN A 222 16.31 0.42 -22.03
N ASN A 223 16.68 0.81 -23.25
CA ASN A 223 15.80 0.90 -24.43
C ASN A 223 15.47 -0.49 -24.99
N ASP A 224 14.95 -1.40 -24.19
CA ASP A 224 14.48 -2.69 -24.68
C ASP A 224 13.09 -2.55 -25.30
N VAL A 225 12.90 -2.99 -26.56
CA VAL A 225 11.62 -2.95 -27.26
C VAL A 225 10.51 -3.65 -26.48
N ARG A 226 10.85 -4.69 -25.70
CA ARG A 226 9.93 -5.32 -24.75
C ARG A 226 9.49 -4.37 -23.62
N HIS A 227 10.23 -3.31 -23.38
CA HIS A 227 9.97 -2.29 -22.39
C HIS A 227 8.98 -1.22 -22.87
N ALA A 228 8.80 -1.03 -24.16
CA ALA A 228 7.81 -0.09 -24.72
C ALA A 228 6.37 -0.42 -24.31
N ARG A 229 6.09 -1.67 -23.91
CA ARG A 229 4.78 -2.08 -23.38
C ARG A 229 4.55 -1.75 -21.90
N PHE A 230 5.54 -1.17 -21.21
CA PHE A 230 5.47 -0.85 -19.79
C PHE A 230 5.75 0.63 -19.56
N ASP A 231 4.74 1.44 -19.80
CA ASP A 231 4.86 2.91 -19.67
C ASP A 231 5.05 3.41 -18.23
N ASP A 232 5.06 2.53 -17.22
CA ASP A 232 5.15 2.96 -15.82
C ASP A 232 6.45 3.73 -15.51
N VAL A 233 7.60 3.35 -16.12
CA VAL A 233 8.87 4.08 -15.92
C VAL A 233 8.82 5.44 -16.59
N ARG A 234 8.35 5.51 -17.84
CA ARG A 234 8.14 6.78 -18.55
C ARG A 234 7.14 7.66 -17.83
N SER A 235 6.05 7.08 -17.33
CA SER A 235 5.03 7.81 -16.58
C SER A 235 5.62 8.48 -15.35
N VAL A 236 6.47 7.77 -14.60
CA VAL A 236 7.17 8.34 -13.44
C VAL A 236 8.14 9.42 -13.88
N ALA A 237 8.95 9.21 -14.94
CA ALA A 237 9.87 10.22 -15.46
C ALA A 237 9.13 11.50 -15.90
N ILE A 238 8.01 11.36 -16.62
CA ILE A 238 7.17 12.49 -17.02
C ILE A 238 6.60 13.23 -15.81
N ALA A 239 6.13 12.51 -14.78
CA ALA A 239 5.61 13.13 -13.58
C ALA A 239 6.70 13.93 -12.83
N ILE A 240 7.90 13.36 -12.68
CA ILE A 240 9.05 14.02 -12.07
C ILE A 240 9.37 15.31 -12.83
N GLU A 241 9.48 15.22 -14.15
CA GLU A 241 9.81 16.38 -15.00
C GLU A 241 8.69 17.43 -15.01
N THR A 242 7.43 17.00 -14.96
CA THR A 242 6.29 17.91 -14.86
C THR A 242 6.36 18.71 -13.55
N VAL A 243 6.62 18.04 -12.43
CA VAL A 243 6.75 18.72 -11.13
C VAL A 243 7.95 19.64 -11.11
N ARG A 244 9.09 19.22 -11.67
CA ARG A 244 10.30 20.03 -11.76
C ARG A 244 10.10 21.34 -12.55
N ARG A 245 9.41 21.26 -13.71
CA ARG A 245 9.22 22.41 -14.59
C ARG A 245 8.02 23.28 -14.24
N ARG A 246 6.94 22.70 -13.78
CA ARG A 246 5.63 23.36 -13.68
C ARG A 246 5.08 23.38 -12.25
N GLY A 247 5.83 22.81 -11.29
CA GLY A 247 5.39 22.66 -9.90
C GLY A 247 4.41 21.53 -9.67
N LEU A 248 4.17 21.22 -8.40
CA LEU A 248 3.32 20.11 -7.97
C LEU A 248 1.87 20.25 -8.45
N ASP A 249 1.37 21.48 -8.54
CA ASP A 249 -0.02 21.75 -8.96
C ASP A 249 -0.33 21.27 -10.38
N ALA A 250 0.65 21.28 -11.27
CA ALA A 250 0.48 20.74 -12.60
C ALA A 250 0.21 19.23 -12.61
N LEU A 251 0.61 18.52 -11.56
CA LEU A 251 0.36 17.10 -11.40
C LEU A 251 -0.92 16.81 -10.61
N VAL A 252 -1.18 17.57 -9.54
CA VAL A 252 -2.21 17.25 -8.53
C VAL A 252 -3.41 18.18 -8.50
N GLY A 253 -3.36 19.33 -9.21
CA GLY A 253 -4.35 20.40 -9.05
C GLY A 253 -5.81 19.98 -9.29
N GLY A 254 -6.06 19.03 -10.21
CA GLY A 254 -7.40 18.49 -10.44
C GLY A 254 -7.82 17.34 -9.51
N TYR A 255 -6.92 16.86 -8.64
CA TYR A 255 -7.12 15.66 -7.81
C TYR A 255 -7.30 15.94 -6.34
N MET A 256 -6.67 17.00 -5.84
CA MET A 256 -6.71 17.36 -4.44
C MET A 256 -7.79 18.40 -4.20
N ASN A 257 -9.04 17.96 -4.33
CA ASN A 257 -10.20 18.77 -4.07
C ASN A 257 -10.47 18.83 -2.55
N ARG A 258 -10.62 20.04 -2.01
CA ARG A 258 -10.93 20.28 -0.60
C ARG A 258 -12.19 19.57 -0.13
N GLN A 259 -13.21 19.43 -0.98
CA GLN A 259 -14.44 18.70 -0.66
C GLN A 259 -14.20 17.20 -0.44
N LEU A 260 -13.19 16.63 -1.09
CA LEU A 260 -12.88 15.21 -0.99
C LEU A 260 -11.95 14.88 0.18
N LEU A 261 -11.03 15.77 0.54
CA LEU A 261 -9.94 15.50 1.46
C LEU A 261 -9.97 16.35 2.75
N GLY A 262 -10.84 17.36 2.83
CA GLY A 262 -10.80 18.35 3.91
C GLY A 262 -9.62 19.29 3.73
N ASP A 263 -8.57 19.21 4.59
CA ASP A 263 -7.32 19.94 4.38
C ASP A 263 -6.42 19.19 3.38
N PRO A 264 -6.14 19.74 2.20
CA PRO A 264 -5.29 19.08 1.20
C PRO A 264 -3.79 19.23 1.48
N ALA A 265 -3.37 20.08 2.41
CA ALA A 265 -1.95 20.40 2.59
C ALA A 265 -1.09 19.19 2.98
N PRO A 266 -1.47 18.34 3.96
CA PRO A 266 -0.69 17.14 4.29
C PRO A 266 -0.61 16.15 3.14
N TYR A 267 -1.69 16.00 2.37
CA TYR A 267 -1.71 15.11 1.19
C TYR A 267 -0.83 15.63 0.05
N ARG A 268 -0.76 16.95 -0.13
CA ARG A 268 0.17 17.57 -1.09
C ARG A 268 1.61 17.29 -0.68
N GLN A 269 1.92 17.42 0.60
CA GLN A 269 3.27 17.18 1.11
C GLN A 269 3.70 15.73 0.87
N VAL A 270 2.86 14.74 1.18
CA VAL A 270 3.22 13.33 0.95
C VAL A 270 3.41 13.02 -0.54
N VAL A 271 2.64 13.64 -1.44
CA VAL A 271 2.87 13.48 -2.88
C VAL A 271 4.18 14.12 -3.31
N GLN A 272 4.50 15.31 -2.81
CA GLN A 272 5.77 15.96 -3.08
C GLN A 272 6.96 15.10 -2.62
N ASN A 273 6.90 14.56 -1.40
CA ASN A 273 7.93 13.68 -0.85
C ASN A 273 8.06 12.39 -1.68
N GLY A 274 6.94 11.78 -2.07
CA GLY A 274 6.94 10.56 -2.89
C GLY A 274 7.53 10.77 -4.29
N ILE A 275 7.24 11.92 -4.93
CA ILE A 275 7.87 12.30 -6.20
C ILE A 275 9.37 12.54 -6.00
N ALA A 276 9.80 13.14 -4.88
CA ALA A 276 11.21 13.34 -4.57
C ALA A 276 11.94 11.99 -4.37
N GLU A 277 11.35 11.02 -3.68
CA GLU A 277 11.90 9.65 -3.55
C GLU A 277 12.05 8.96 -4.91
N LEU A 278 11.06 9.11 -5.80
CA LEU A 278 11.14 8.58 -7.17
C LEU A 278 12.19 9.30 -8.02
N ALA A 279 12.32 10.62 -7.87
CA ALA A 279 13.36 11.40 -8.56
C ALA A 279 14.77 10.97 -8.12
N ALA A 280 14.99 10.77 -6.82
CA ALA A 280 16.24 10.25 -6.29
C ALA A 280 16.56 8.85 -6.87
N LEU A 281 15.57 7.96 -6.97
CA LEU A 281 15.72 6.66 -7.61
C LEU A 281 16.11 6.77 -9.07
N HIS A 282 15.41 7.62 -9.85
CA HIS A 282 15.67 7.81 -11.27
C HIS A 282 17.07 8.38 -11.51
N THR A 283 17.51 9.34 -10.70
CA THR A 283 18.88 9.88 -10.74
C THR A 283 19.91 8.79 -10.45
N ASN A 284 19.71 8.01 -9.37
CA ASN A 284 20.61 6.94 -8.97
C ASN A 284 20.75 5.85 -10.05
N LEU A 285 19.69 5.55 -10.76
CA LEU A 285 19.63 4.54 -11.83
C LEU A 285 19.93 5.12 -13.22
N ARG A 286 20.26 6.41 -13.32
CA ARG A 286 20.54 7.13 -14.57
C ARG A 286 19.42 6.94 -15.60
N ILE A 287 18.18 7.04 -15.17
CA ILE A 287 17.03 7.02 -16.06
C ILE A 287 16.90 8.40 -16.69
N PRO A 288 16.83 8.52 -18.06
CA PRO A 288 16.74 9.78 -18.74
C PRO A 288 15.42 10.53 -18.51
#